data_674282261f4c878b1834ddd70a6092c3
#
_entry.id   674282261f4c878b1834ddd70a6092c3
#
_cell.length_a   1.000
_cell.length_b   1.000
_cell.length_c   1.000
_cell.angle_alpha   90.00
_cell.angle_beta   90.00
_cell.angle_gamma   90.00
#
_symmetry.space_group_name_H-M   'P 1'
#
loop_
_entity.id
_entity.type
_entity.pdbx_description
1 polymer ?
#
loop_
_entity_poly.entity_id
_entity_poly.type
_entity_poly.pdbx_seq_one_letter_code
_entity_poly.pdbx_strand_id
1 'polypeptide(L)'
;MGGLEHGPAGGDELNRIEPGKNYGWPLVSGGDNYDGPPIPRHPTRPDLAAPALEWNPVIAPGDMMIYSGTRFLAWRGQMLIAGLKTQAMIRVSLHGTTAREEARYPFPNRLRDIIEAPDGAIWLLEDGPDARLLRLTPAAN
;
A
#
# COMPACT_ATOMS: atom_id res chain seq x y z
N MET A 1 4.50 -11.64 -6.94
CA MET A 1 3.29 -11.27 -6.16
C MET A 1 3.66 -10.13 -5.22
N GLY A 2 2.77 -9.17 -4.96
CA GLY A 2 2.95 -8.13 -3.94
C GLY A 2 2.24 -8.51 -2.64
N GLY A 3 2.77 -8.08 -1.50
CA GLY A 3 2.12 -8.18 -0.19
C GLY A 3 2.25 -6.85 0.55
N LEU A 4 1.18 -6.42 1.21
CA LEU A 4 1.21 -5.27 2.11
C LEU A 4 1.24 -5.76 3.55
N GLU A 5 2.08 -5.14 4.36
CA GLU A 5 2.20 -5.44 5.79
C GLU A 5 2.09 -4.16 6.60
N HIS A 6 1.37 -4.26 7.73
CA HIS A 6 1.34 -3.19 8.71
C HIS A 6 2.62 -3.25 9.57
N GLY A 7 3.30 -2.12 9.66
CA GLY A 7 4.35 -1.96 10.66
C GLY A 7 3.75 -1.62 12.05
N PRO A 8 4.57 -1.67 13.11
CA PRO A 8 4.14 -1.24 14.45
C PRO A 8 4.03 0.30 14.52
N ALA A 9 4.90 0.99 15.21
CA ALA A 9 4.94 2.46 15.23
C ALA A 9 5.75 2.98 14.03
N GLY A 10 5.20 2.93 12.82
CA GLY A 10 5.87 3.20 11.55
C GLY A 10 6.13 1.94 10.74
N GLY A 11 6.72 2.09 9.56
CA GLY A 11 7.25 0.99 8.77
C GLY A 11 6.21 0.06 8.15
N ASP A 12 5.08 0.58 7.65
CA ASP A 12 4.23 -0.20 6.75
C ASP A 12 5.03 -0.54 5.48
N GLU A 13 4.86 -1.75 4.96
CA GLU A 13 5.71 -2.28 3.91
C GLU A 13 4.92 -2.78 2.70
N LEU A 14 5.48 -2.55 1.52
CA LEU A 14 5.15 -3.27 0.31
C LEU A 14 6.27 -4.26 0.02
N ASN A 15 5.96 -5.54 0.12
CA ASN A 15 6.88 -6.62 -0.13
C ASN A 15 6.66 -7.27 -1.50
N ARG A 16 7.74 -7.52 -2.24
CA ARG A 16 7.71 -8.41 -3.40
C ARG A 16 7.85 -9.85 -2.90
N ILE A 17 6.73 -10.56 -2.86
CA ILE A 17 6.68 -11.91 -2.31
C ILE A 17 7.33 -12.90 -3.27
N GLU A 18 8.38 -13.58 -2.78
CA GLU A 18 9.12 -14.66 -3.46
C GLU A 18 9.14 -15.90 -2.57
N PRO A 19 9.01 -17.11 -3.14
CA PRO A 19 9.05 -18.35 -2.38
C PRO A 19 10.33 -18.49 -1.55
N GLY A 20 10.19 -18.93 -0.30
CA GLY A 20 11.33 -19.23 0.60
C GLY A 20 12.00 -18.00 1.20
N LYS A 21 11.55 -16.77 0.93
CA LYS A 21 12.08 -15.56 1.55
C LYS A 21 11.42 -15.30 2.91
N ASN A 22 12.23 -14.75 3.82
CA ASN A 22 11.79 -14.22 5.11
C ASN A 22 11.89 -12.69 5.06
N TYR A 23 10.80 -11.98 5.31
CA TYR A 23 10.70 -10.51 5.22
C TYR A 23 10.98 -9.80 6.55
N GLY A 24 11.42 -10.53 7.55
CA GLY A 24 12.14 -9.99 8.71
C GLY A 24 11.34 -9.86 9.99
N TRP A 25 10.02 -9.71 9.95
CA TRP A 25 9.25 -9.58 11.18
C TRP A 25 9.36 -10.81 12.10
N PRO A 26 9.58 -10.65 13.44
CA PRO A 26 9.79 -9.41 14.19
C PRO A 26 11.27 -9.02 14.39
N LEU A 27 12.19 -9.60 13.64
CA LEU A 27 13.65 -9.42 13.83
C LEU A 27 14.16 -8.09 13.31
N VAL A 28 13.53 -7.58 12.24
CA VAL A 28 13.76 -6.26 11.64
C VAL A 28 12.44 -5.65 11.22
N SER A 29 12.38 -4.32 11.20
CA SER A 29 11.22 -3.54 10.71
C SER A 29 11.63 -2.10 10.41
N GLY A 30 10.90 -1.42 9.53
CA GLY A 30 10.96 0.02 9.33
C GLY A 30 10.36 0.84 10.48
N GLY A 31 9.49 0.22 11.29
CA GLY A 31 8.87 0.81 12.47
C GLY A 31 9.54 0.38 13.78
N ASP A 32 9.10 0.96 14.87
CA ASP A 32 9.56 0.64 16.23
C ASP A 32 8.43 0.04 17.07
N ASN A 33 8.78 -0.64 18.15
CA ASN A 33 7.77 -1.06 19.12
C ASN A 33 7.04 0.17 19.69
N TYR A 34 5.74 0.02 19.98
CA TYR A 34 4.97 1.06 20.66
C TYR A 34 5.55 1.36 22.05
N ASP A 35 5.90 0.28 22.75
CA ASP A 35 6.55 0.30 24.07
C ASP A 35 7.71 -0.69 24.05
N GLY A 36 8.92 -0.23 24.37
CA GLY A 36 10.11 -1.09 24.45
C GLY A 36 11.29 -0.62 23.60
N PRO A 37 12.30 -1.47 23.42
CA PRO A 37 13.47 -1.12 22.64
C PRO A 37 13.13 -1.00 21.15
N PRO A 38 13.88 -0.18 20.38
CA PRO A 38 13.71 -0.07 18.95
C PRO A 38 13.95 -1.40 18.24
N ILE A 39 13.24 -1.63 17.13
CA ILE A 39 13.45 -2.80 16.28
C ILE A 39 14.61 -2.51 15.30
N PRO A 40 15.55 -3.45 15.12
CA PRO A 40 16.62 -3.29 14.14
C PRO A 40 16.07 -3.03 12.73
N ARG A 41 16.79 -2.26 11.93
CA ARG A 41 16.40 -1.96 10.54
C ARG A 41 16.89 -3.03 9.56
N HIS A 42 16.21 -3.20 8.43
CA HIS A 42 16.55 -4.20 7.39
C HIS A 42 18.04 -4.24 6.99
N PRO A 43 18.77 -3.12 6.84
CA PRO A 43 20.20 -3.15 6.49
C PRO A 43 21.08 -3.88 7.52
N THR A 44 20.62 -4.08 8.76
CA THR A 44 21.36 -4.83 9.78
C THR A 44 21.30 -6.34 9.59
N ARG A 45 20.38 -6.83 8.76
CA ARG A 45 20.13 -8.24 8.48
C ARG A 45 19.97 -8.47 6.98
N PRO A 46 21.09 -8.46 6.23
CA PRO A 46 21.07 -8.63 4.76
C PRO A 46 20.66 -10.05 4.31
N ASP A 47 20.56 -11.00 5.24
CA ASP A 47 20.01 -12.33 5.03
C ASP A 47 18.47 -12.34 4.93
N LEU A 48 17.82 -11.28 5.36
CA LEU A 48 16.37 -11.10 5.29
C LEU A 48 16.00 -10.22 4.09
N ALA A 49 14.84 -10.50 3.48
CA ALA A 49 14.37 -9.73 2.34
C ALA A 49 13.90 -8.34 2.78
N ALA A 50 14.48 -7.30 2.19
CA ALA A 50 14.01 -5.93 2.43
C ALA A 50 12.74 -5.63 1.61
N PRO A 51 11.85 -4.74 2.10
CA PRO A 51 10.66 -4.32 1.37
C PRO A 51 11.00 -3.59 0.06
N ALA A 52 10.10 -3.68 -0.91
CA ALA A 52 10.21 -2.90 -2.15
C ALA A 52 9.92 -1.41 -1.93
N LEU A 53 9.08 -1.09 -0.94
CA LEU A 53 8.77 0.25 -0.48
C LEU A 53 8.34 0.20 1.00
N GLU A 54 8.73 1.20 1.76
CA GLU A 54 8.40 1.36 3.17
C GLU A 54 7.78 2.73 3.41
N TRP A 55 6.80 2.79 4.30
CA TRP A 55 6.17 4.04 4.73
C TRP A 55 6.39 4.34 6.20
N ASN A 56 7.03 5.46 6.46
CA ASN A 56 7.17 6.01 7.80
C ASN A 56 6.96 7.54 7.73
N PRO A 57 5.84 8.06 8.24
CA PRO A 57 4.82 7.40 9.07
C PRO A 57 3.94 6.40 8.28
N VAL A 58 3.27 5.50 9.01
CA VAL A 58 2.36 4.49 8.47
C VAL A 58 1.25 5.07 7.61
N ILE A 59 0.88 4.35 6.57
CA ILE A 59 -0.32 4.61 5.76
C ILE A 59 -1.54 3.83 6.26
N ALA A 60 -1.31 2.75 7.01
CA ALA A 60 -2.26 1.71 7.41
C ALA A 60 -3.02 1.19 6.16
N PRO A 61 -2.38 0.34 5.33
CA PRO A 61 -3.00 -0.15 4.10
C PRO A 61 -4.21 -1.03 4.41
N GLY A 62 -5.34 -0.76 3.77
CA GLY A 62 -6.56 -1.56 3.86
C GLY A 62 -6.58 -2.68 2.86
N ASP A 63 -6.29 -2.35 1.61
CA ASP A 63 -6.21 -3.28 0.48
C ASP A 63 -5.40 -2.68 -0.67
N MET A 64 -5.07 -3.51 -1.68
CA MET A 64 -4.35 -3.10 -2.88
C MET A 64 -4.80 -3.85 -4.12
N MET A 65 -4.67 -3.22 -5.28
CA MET A 65 -4.82 -3.87 -6.59
C MET A 65 -3.78 -3.37 -7.59
N ILE A 66 -3.50 -4.16 -8.63
CA ILE A 66 -2.77 -3.71 -9.82
C ILE A 66 -3.82 -3.29 -10.86
N TYR A 67 -3.82 -2.02 -11.25
CA TYR A 67 -4.77 -1.53 -12.23
C TYR A 67 -4.46 -2.07 -13.64
N SER A 68 -5.43 -2.70 -14.29
CA SER A 68 -5.29 -3.29 -15.62
C SER A 68 -6.16 -2.61 -16.68
N GLY A 69 -7.10 -1.79 -16.27
CA GLY A 69 -8.13 -1.19 -17.10
C GLY A 69 -7.67 -0.12 -18.07
N THR A 70 -8.64 0.43 -18.80
CA THR A 70 -8.40 1.40 -19.86
C THR A 70 -8.90 2.80 -19.57
N ARG A 71 -9.69 2.99 -18.49
CA ARG A 71 -10.20 4.32 -18.13
C ARG A 71 -9.12 5.27 -17.65
N PHE A 72 -8.17 4.76 -16.84
CA PHE A 72 -7.02 5.52 -16.34
C PHE A 72 -5.75 4.98 -17.00
N LEU A 73 -5.58 5.19 -18.30
CA LEU A 73 -4.49 4.60 -19.10
C LEU A 73 -3.10 4.85 -18.50
N ALA A 74 -2.87 6.03 -17.95
CA ALA A 74 -1.59 6.39 -17.32
C ALA A 74 -1.29 5.60 -16.01
N TRP A 75 -2.27 4.88 -15.46
CA TRP A 75 -2.13 4.11 -14.23
C TRP A 75 -2.00 2.61 -14.48
N ARG A 76 -2.17 2.20 -15.75
CA ARG A 76 -2.11 0.78 -16.11
C ARG A 76 -0.79 0.14 -15.70
N GLY A 77 -0.86 -1.00 -15.03
CA GLY A 77 0.29 -1.71 -14.47
C GLY A 77 0.82 -1.16 -13.15
N GLN A 78 0.25 -0.06 -12.65
CA GLN A 78 0.60 0.49 -11.36
C GLN A 78 -0.29 -0.09 -10.25
N MET A 79 0.24 -0.10 -9.04
CA MET A 79 -0.49 -0.52 -7.85
C MET A 79 -1.27 0.66 -7.28
N LEU A 80 -2.52 0.41 -6.89
CA LEU A 80 -3.36 1.34 -6.15
C LEU A 80 -3.64 0.74 -4.78
N ILE A 81 -3.47 1.53 -3.73
CA ILE A 81 -3.60 1.12 -2.33
C ILE A 81 -4.66 1.97 -1.65
N ALA A 82 -5.60 1.34 -0.97
CA ALA A 82 -6.54 2.00 -0.08
C ALA A 82 -5.87 2.24 1.29
N GLY A 83 -5.69 3.50 1.70
CA GLY A 83 -5.05 3.85 2.95
C GLY A 83 -6.07 4.22 4.03
N LEU A 84 -6.02 3.53 5.17
CA LEU A 84 -6.89 3.80 6.31
C LEU A 84 -6.44 5.04 7.07
N LYS A 85 -5.19 5.08 7.54
CA LYS A 85 -4.68 6.20 8.33
C LYS A 85 -4.46 7.44 7.49
N THR A 86 -3.99 7.26 6.27
CA THR A 86 -3.74 8.38 5.36
C THR A 86 -5.01 8.97 4.76
N GLN A 87 -6.16 8.26 4.86
CA GLN A 87 -7.41 8.67 4.20
C GLN A 87 -7.16 9.04 2.73
N ALA A 88 -6.44 8.17 2.01
CA ALA A 88 -6.04 8.43 0.65
C ALA A 88 -5.98 7.14 -0.17
N MET A 89 -6.23 7.25 -1.46
CA MET A 89 -5.78 6.26 -2.44
C MET A 89 -4.35 6.60 -2.82
N ILE A 90 -3.44 5.63 -2.69
CA ILE A 90 -2.01 5.79 -2.96
C ILE A 90 -1.69 5.05 -4.25
N ARG A 91 -1.00 5.73 -5.17
CA ARG A 91 -0.58 5.16 -6.45
C ARG A 91 0.92 4.89 -6.43
N VAL A 92 1.31 3.67 -6.75
CA VAL A 92 2.68 3.17 -6.66
C VAL A 92 3.10 2.55 -8.00
N SER A 93 4.25 2.96 -8.52
CA SER A 93 4.91 2.29 -9.65
C SER A 93 5.84 1.19 -9.17
N LEU A 94 5.91 0.09 -9.95
CA LEU A 94 6.71 -1.07 -9.64
C LEU A 94 7.92 -1.13 -10.60
N HIS A 95 9.14 -1.23 -10.05
CA HIS A 95 10.39 -1.22 -10.81
C HIS A 95 11.26 -2.43 -10.43
N GLY A 96 10.94 -3.59 -10.99
CA GLY A 96 11.67 -4.82 -10.67
C GLY A 96 11.50 -5.23 -9.22
N THR A 97 12.52 -5.02 -8.38
CA THR A 97 12.50 -5.33 -6.94
C THR A 97 12.15 -4.14 -6.05
N THR A 98 12.05 -2.95 -6.62
CA THR A 98 11.72 -1.72 -5.90
C THR A 98 10.37 -1.16 -6.34
N ALA A 99 9.82 -0.27 -5.53
CA ALA A 99 8.59 0.43 -5.83
C ALA A 99 8.72 1.91 -5.44
N ARG A 100 7.88 2.76 -6.02
CA ARG A 100 7.87 4.19 -5.72
C ARG A 100 6.46 4.72 -5.62
N GLU A 101 6.17 5.47 -4.57
CA GLU A 101 4.94 6.23 -4.47
C GLU A 101 4.95 7.36 -5.49
N GLU A 102 3.95 7.39 -6.37
CA GLU A 102 3.81 8.39 -7.44
C GLU A 102 2.86 9.52 -7.04
N ALA A 103 1.81 9.19 -6.30
CA ALA A 103 0.80 10.16 -5.90
C ALA A 103 -0.06 9.66 -4.74
N ARG A 104 -0.63 10.59 -4.00
CA ARG A 104 -1.72 10.38 -3.04
C ARG A 104 -2.92 11.20 -3.46
N TYR A 105 -4.09 10.55 -3.44
CA TYR A 105 -5.38 11.16 -3.72
C TYR A 105 -6.19 11.16 -2.43
N PRO A 106 -6.34 12.32 -1.75
CA PRO A 106 -6.99 12.39 -0.45
C PRO A 106 -8.51 12.18 -0.55
N PHE A 107 -9.08 11.57 0.48
CA PHE A 107 -10.51 11.37 0.68
C PHE A 107 -10.91 11.85 2.07
N PRO A 108 -12.18 12.20 2.30
CA PRO A 108 -12.62 12.67 3.61
C PRO A 108 -12.66 11.56 4.67
N ASN A 109 -12.75 10.29 4.25
CA ASN A 109 -12.84 9.13 5.14
C ASN A 109 -11.70 8.14 4.87
N ARG A 110 -11.49 7.26 5.84
CA ARG A 110 -10.58 6.12 5.74
C ARG A 110 -11.02 5.20 4.59
N LEU A 111 -10.06 4.64 3.86
CA LEU A 111 -10.34 3.71 2.77
C LEU A 111 -9.98 2.29 3.19
N ARG A 112 -10.95 1.37 3.13
CA ARG A 112 -10.81 -0.02 3.58
C ARG A 112 -10.44 -0.96 2.45
N ASP A 113 -11.01 -0.76 1.26
CA ASP A 113 -10.93 -1.73 0.16
C ASP A 113 -10.91 -1.00 -1.19
N ILE A 114 -10.32 -1.64 -2.20
CA ILE A 114 -10.18 -1.10 -3.55
C ILE A 114 -10.26 -2.21 -4.59
N ILE A 115 -11.14 -2.06 -5.57
CA ILE A 115 -11.23 -3.01 -6.68
C ILE A 115 -11.37 -2.29 -8.02
N GLU A 116 -10.99 -3.00 -9.08
CA GLU A 116 -11.27 -2.62 -10.47
C GLU A 116 -12.55 -3.31 -10.97
N ALA A 117 -13.48 -2.52 -11.48
CA ALA A 117 -14.67 -3.06 -12.14
C ALA A 117 -14.37 -3.53 -13.57
N PRO A 118 -15.19 -4.43 -14.16
CA PRO A 118 -15.00 -4.90 -15.54
C PRO A 118 -14.96 -3.80 -16.60
N ASP A 119 -15.57 -2.65 -16.32
CA ASP A 119 -15.56 -1.48 -17.21
C ASP A 119 -14.34 -0.55 -16.98
N GLY A 120 -13.39 -0.95 -16.13
CA GLY A 120 -12.17 -0.19 -15.78
C GLY A 120 -12.40 0.96 -14.80
N ALA A 121 -13.58 1.12 -14.23
CA ALA A 121 -13.79 2.04 -13.11
C ALA A 121 -13.15 1.49 -11.85
N ILE A 122 -12.73 2.37 -10.94
CA ILE A 122 -12.19 1.99 -9.64
C ILE A 122 -13.27 2.16 -8.60
N TRP A 123 -13.48 1.15 -7.78
CA TRP A 123 -14.37 1.22 -6.63
C TRP A 123 -13.56 1.24 -5.35
N LEU A 124 -13.94 2.15 -4.45
CA LEU A 124 -13.37 2.30 -3.12
C LEU A 124 -14.46 2.11 -2.07
N LEU A 125 -14.16 1.31 -1.07
CA LEU A 125 -15.00 1.20 0.14
C LEU A 125 -14.40 2.05 1.24
N GLU A 126 -15.17 2.99 1.75
CA GLU A 126 -14.80 3.75 2.94
C GLU A 126 -14.94 2.90 4.21
N ASP A 127 -14.27 3.31 5.29
CA ASP A 127 -14.30 2.66 6.61
C ASP A 127 -14.91 3.61 7.63
N GLY A 128 -15.94 3.16 8.36
CA GLY A 128 -16.62 3.96 9.38
C GLY A 128 -18.14 3.73 9.41
N PRO A 129 -18.85 4.35 10.36
CA PRO A 129 -20.29 4.16 10.53
C PRO A 129 -21.11 4.68 9.34
N ASP A 130 -20.64 5.74 8.67
CA ASP A 130 -21.28 6.35 7.49
C ASP A 130 -20.47 6.06 6.21
N ALA A 131 -19.81 4.91 6.16
CA ALA A 131 -18.95 4.49 5.04
C ALA A 131 -19.74 4.41 3.73
N ARG A 132 -19.15 4.95 2.67
CA ARG A 132 -19.72 4.96 1.33
C ARG A 132 -18.98 3.99 0.42
N LEU A 133 -19.67 3.51 -0.60
CA LEU A 133 -19.06 2.86 -1.74
C LEU A 133 -18.91 3.90 -2.87
N LEU A 134 -17.67 4.22 -3.22
CA LEU A 134 -17.34 5.26 -4.19
C LEU A 134 -16.95 4.63 -5.52
N ARG A 135 -17.41 5.21 -6.62
CA ARG A 135 -17.02 4.82 -7.98
C ARG A 135 -16.26 5.96 -8.65
N LEU A 136 -15.00 5.68 -9.02
CA LEU A 136 -14.12 6.64 -9.67
C LEU A 136 -14.08 6.38 -11.17
N THR A 137 -14.24 7.47 -11.93
CA THR A 137 -13.99 7.53 -13.38
C THR A 137 -13.18 8.78 -13.68
N PRO A 138 -12.44 8.83 -14.80
CA PRO A 138 -11.80 10.09 -15.22
C PRO A 138 -12.82 11.22 -15.29
N ALA A 139 -12.38 12.43 -14.96
CA ALA A 139 -13.20 13.62 -15.18
C ALA A 139 -13.52 13.74 -16.68
N ALA A 140 -14.73 14.18 -17.00
CA ALA A 140 -15.05 14.56 -18.37
C ALA A 140 -14.18 15.79 -18.75
N ASN A 141 -13.54 15.71 -19.93
CA ASN A 141 -12.81 16.83 -20.50
C ASN A 141 -13.79 17.91 -20.97
#